data_ad3d70315e28d298fc06ac15685e9a94
#
_entry.id   ad3d70315e28d298fc06ac15685e9a94
#
_cell.length_a   1.000
_cell.length_b   1.000
_cell.length_c   1.000
_cell.angle_alpha   90.00
_cell.angle_beta   90.00
_cell.angle_gamma   90.00
#
_symmetry.space_group_name_H-M   'P 1'
#
loop_
_entity.id
_entity.type
_entity.pdbx_description
1 polymer ?
#
loop_
_entity_poly.entity_id
_entity_poly.type
_entity_poly.pdbx_seq_one_letter_code
_entity_poly.pdbx_strand_id
1 'polypeptide(L)'
;MTKPIFCDAIKAAYRQSKDGYVVSFVIHPQDMPEILANSDIGSQWQLHLVPLDDDGNAEQPPKKELTHDQKLVRRIGILCGDPVFQKFMLEDGRARSADEEECAAGVRAFCGVKSRTEIVWGSPAKERWDRLDGRFKAWLIEPKVGAK
;
A
#
# COMPACT_ATOMS: atom_id res chain seq x y z
N MET A 1 -15.60 -20.21 -2.31
CA MET A 1 -15.45 -18.82 -1.86
C MET A 1 -16.78 -18.31 -1.35
N THR A 2 -16.84 -17.93 -0.10
CA THR A 2 -18.06 -17.39 0.49
C THR A 2 -18.23 -15.95 -0.01
N LYS A 3 -19.38 -15.66 -0.61
CA LYS A 3 -19.68 -14.31 -1.11
C LYS A 3 -19.81 -13.35 0.10
N PRO A 4 -19.20 -12.15 0.09
CA PRO A 4 -19.36 -11.19 1.16
C PRO A 4 -20.84 -10.78 1.29
N ILE A 5 -21.28 -10.61 2.53
CA ILE A 5 -22.63 -10.18 2.88
C ILE A 5 -22.55 -8.71 3.25
N PHE A 6 -23.47 -7.93 2.72
CA PHE A 6 -23.56 -6.49 3.01
C PHE A 6 -24.91 -6.23 3.70
N CYS A 7 -24.88 -5.42 4.74
CA CYS A 7 -26.06 -4.86 5.38
C CYS A 7 -25.72 -3.52 6.02
N ASP A 8 -26.65 -2.61 6.03
CA ASP A 8 -26.52 -1.33 6.70
C ASP A 8 -26.85 -1.51 8.18
N ALA A 9 -26.08 -0.86 9.04
CA ALA A 9 -26.24 -0.98 10.48
C ALA A 9 -25.90 0.33 11.19
N ILE A 10 -26.68 0.65 12.23
CA ILE A 10 -26.47 1.82 13.07
C ILE A 10 -25.76 1.38 14.33
N LYS A 11 -24.65 2.03 14.69
CA LYS A 11 -23.96 1.78 15.95
C LYS A 11 -24.83 2.22 17.11
N ALA A 12 -25.29 1.28 17.92
CA ALA A 12 -26.22 1.51 19.01
C ALA A 12 -25.55 1.67 20.36
N ALA A 13 -24.51 0.89 20.64
CA ALA A 13 -23.84 0.91 21.94
C ALA A 13 -22.36 0.52 21.84
N TYR A 14 -21.63 0.94 22.86
CA TYR A 14 -20.24 0.59 23.05
C TYR A 14 -19.97 0.42 24.55
N ARG A 15 -19.33 -0.66 24.92
CA ARG A 15 -18.91 -0.91 26.30
C ARG A 15 -17.60 -1.67 26.37
N GLN A 16 -16.82 -1.45 27.42
CA GLN A 16 -15.66 -2.26 27.72
C GLN A 16 -16.05 -3.41 28.64
N SER A 17 -15.56 -4.61 28.38
CA SER A 17 -15.69 -5.80 29.22
C SER A 17 -14.30 -6.32 29.61
N LYS A 18 -14.24 -7.31 30.49
CA LYS A 18 -12.97 -7.95 30.88
C LYS A 18 -12.27 -8.63 29.69
N ASP A 19 -13.03 -9.11 28.73
CA ASP A 19 -12.56 -9.89 27.60
C ASP A 19 -12.35 -9.04 26.32
N GLY A 20 -12.58 -7.72 26.41
CA GLY A 20 -12.43 -6.79 25.31
C GLY A 20 -13.55 -5.77 25.19
N TYR A 21 -13.70 -5.23 23.99
CA TYR A 21 -14.73 -4.23 23.71
C TYR A 21 -15.93 -4.88 23.03
N VAL A 22 -17.13 -4.51 23.49
CA VAL A 22 -18.40 -4.91 22.87
C VAL A 22 -18.97 -3.71 22.12
N VAL A 23 -19.20 -3.85 20.83
CA VAL A 23 -19.86 -2.86 19.99
C VAL A 23 -21.16 -3.47 19.50
N SER A 24 -22.27 -2.79 19.71
CA SER A 24 -23.60 -3.24 19.29
C SER A 24 -24.06 -2.42 18.11
N PHE A 25 -24.62 -3.11 17.12
CA PHE A 25 -25.23 -2.50 15.94
C PHE A 25 -26.69 -2.90 15.85
N VAL A 26 -27.52 -2.00 15.37
CA VAL A 26 -28.92 -2.26 15.01
C VAL A 26 -29.00 -2.36 13.49
N ILE A 27 -29.49 -3.48 13.01
CA ILE A 27 -29.74 -3.72 11.60
C ILE A 27 -31.26 -3.68 11.40
N HIS A 28 -31.73 -2.98 10.35
CA HIS A 28 -33.14 -2.95 10.05
C HIS A 28 -33.66 -4.37 9.68
N PRO A 29 -34.88 -4.77 10.10
CA PRO A 29 -35.35 -6.14 9.85
C PRO A 29 -35.32 -6.56 8.38
N GLN A 30 -35.52 -5.63 7.44
CA GLN A 30 -35.49 -5.91 6.00
C GLN A 30 -34.05 -6.11 5.45
N ASP A 31 -33.04 -5.59 6.15
CA ASP A 31 -31.64 -5.66 5.76
C ASP A 31 -30.89 -6.77 6.49
N MET A 32 -31.56 -7.49 7.40
CA MET A 32 -30.97 -8.57 8.18
C MET A 32 -30.64 -9.77 7.30
N PRO A 33 -29.36 -10.12 7.10
CA PRO A 33 -28.99 -11.29 6.32
C PRO A 33 -29.43 -12.59 7.03
N GLU A 34 -30.15 -13.46 6.32
CA GLU A 34 -30.65 -14.74 6.87
C GLU A 34 -29.53 -15.60 7.48
N ILE A 35 -28.37 -15.63 6.86
CA ILE A 35 -27.24 -16.40 7.34
C ILE A 35 -26.69 -15.86 8.67
N LEU A 36 -26.77 -14.55 8.90
CA LEU A 36 -26.39 -13.95 10.17
C LEU A 36 -27.47 -14.18 11.24
N ALA A 37 -28.73 -14.05 10.86
CA ALA A 37 -29.86 -14.27 11.76
C ALA A 37 -29.94 -15.74 12.26
N ASN A 38 -29.59 -16.70 11.42
CA ASN A 38 -29.65 -18.14 11.73
C ASN A 38 -28.33 -18.73 12.23
N SER A 39 -27.28 -17.89 12.40
CA SER A 39 -25.99 -18.36 12.94
C SER A 39 -26.07 -18.60 14.45
N ASP A 40 -25.34 -19.60 14.92
CA ASP A 40 -25.25 -19.93 16.34
C ASP A 40 -24.58 -18.82 17.14
N ILE A 41 -24.99 -18.69 18.42
CA ILE A 41 -24.31 -17.79 19.37
C ILE A 41 -22.87 -18.32 19.57
N GLY A 42 -21.90 -17.45 19.38
CA GLY A 42 -20.48 -17.78 19.46
C GLY A 42 -19.80 -18.03 18.12
N SER A 43 -20.57 -18.00 17.01
CA SER A 43 -20.01 -18.01 15.66
C SER A 43 -19.06 -16.84 15.45
N GLN A 44 -17.93 -17.10 14.79
CA GLN A 44 -16.93 -16.08 14.50
C GLN A 44 -17.16 -15.47 13.11
N TRP A 45 -17.16 -14.16 13.05
CA TRP A 45 -17.38 -13.40 11.82
C TRP A 45 -16.26 -12.37 11.62
N GLN A 46 -15.84 -12.21 10.38
CA GLN A 46 -14.99 -11.11 10.00
C GLN A 46 -15.86 -9.96 9.49
N LEU A 47 -15.78 -8.82 10.17
CA LEU A 47 -16.56 -7.63 9.84
C LEU A 47 -15.68 -6.57 9.18
N HIS A 48 -16.14 -6.03 8.06
CA HIS A 48 -15.57 -4.87 7.39
C HIS A 48 -16.57 -3.71 7.53
N LEU A 49 -16.25 -2.74 8.38
CA LEU A 49 -17.10 -1.59 8.62
C LEU A 49 -16.65 -0.42 7.75
N VAL A 50 -17.57 0.11 6.96
CA VAL A 50 -17.35 1.31 6.15
C VAL A 50 -18.32 2.38 6.66
N PRO A 51 -17.83 3.59 7.05
CA PRO A 51 -18.71 4.68 7.42
C PRO A 51 -19.63 5.04 6.25
N LEU A 52 -20.89 5.35 6.55
CA LEU A 52 -21.85 5.88 5.59
C LEU A 52 -22.05 7.37 5.85
N ASP A 53 -22.24 8.14 4.79
CA ASP A 53 -22.67 9.53 4.86
C ASP A 53 -24.18 9.63 5.20
N ASP A 54 -24.70 10.84 5.35
CA ASP A 54 -26.11 11.10 5.69
C ASP A 54 -27.07 10.59 4.58
N ASP A 55 -26.58 10.40 3.36
CA ASP A 55 -27.33 9.86 2.22
C ASP A 55 -27.21 8.33 2.11
N GLY A 56 -26.48 7.67 3.02
CA GLY A 56 -26.30 6.22 3.06
C GLY A 56 -25.26 5.68 2.08
N ASN A 57 -24.44 6.56 1.48
CA ASN A 57 -23.35 6.12 0.61
C ASN A 57 -22.10 5.80 1.45
N ALA A 58 -21.35 4.79 1.01
CA ALA A 58 -20.07 4.47 1.63
C ALA A 58 -19.13 5.69 1.59
N GLU A 59 -18.89 6.27 2.75
CA GLU A 59 -17.93 7.33 2.91
C GLU A 59 -16.54 6.75 2.58
N GLN A 60 -15.98 7.14 1.43
CA GLN A 60 -14.60 6.77 1.16
C GLN A 60 -13.73 7.42 2.24
N PRO A 61 -12.94 6.65 3.00
CA PRO A 61 -12.02 7.24 3.94
C PRO A 61 -11.24 8.32 3.19
N PRO A 62 -11.07 9.52 3.77
CA PRO A 62 -10.32 10.58 3.10
C PRO A 62 -9.03 9.96 2.63
N LYS A 63 -8.79 9.97 1.30
CA LYS A 63 -7.53 9.50 0.74
C LYS A 63 -6.47 10.32 1.46
N LYS A 64 -5.79 9.72 2.45
CA LYS A 64 -4.66 10.36 3.11
C LYS A 64 -3.73 10.76 1.99
N GLU A 65 -3.70 12.05 1.67
CA GLU A 65 -2.73 12.52 0.69
C GLU A 65 -1.36 12.15 1.20
N LEU A 66 -0.69 11.33 0.43
CA LEU A 66 0.68 10.93 0.74
C LEU A 66 1.53 12.19 0.79
N THR A 67 2.34 12.33 1.82
CA THR A 67 3.35 13.39 1.89
C THR A 67 4.32 13.26 0.70
N HIS A 68 5.06 14.33 0.41
CA HIS A 68 6.07 14.29 -0.66
C HIS A 68 7.06 13.15 -0.47
N ASP A 69 7.50 12.90 0.76
CA ASP A 69 8.42 11.80 1.08
C ASP A 69 7.77 10.43 0.85
N GLN A 70 6.52 10.25 1.26
CA GLN A 70 5.78 9.01 1.02
C GLN A 70 5.56 8.74 -0.47
N LYS A 71 5.27 9.78 -1.27
CA LYS A 71 5.15 9.67 -2.73
C LYS A 71 6.49 9.26 -3.35
N LEU A 72 7.61 9.84 -2.86
CA LEU A 72 8.96 9.49 -3.30
C LEU A 72 9.30 8.03 -3.00
N VAL A 73 9.10 7.59 -1.75
CA VAL A 73 9.36 6.20 -1.32
C VAL A 73 8.53 5.21 -2.13
N ARG A 74 7.26 5.53 -2.38
CA ARG A 74 6.37 4.72 -3.22
C ARG A 74 6.87 4.64 -4.66
N ARG A 75 7.29 5.77 -5.24
CA ARG A 75 7.85 5.81 -6.60
C ARG A 75 9.11 4.95 -6.72
N ILE A 76 10.02 5.05 -5.75
CA ILE A 76 11.23 4.22 -5.69
C ILE A 76 10.85 2.73 -5.63
N GLY A 77 9.85 2.36 -4.83
CA GLY A 77 9.34 0.99 -4.76
C GLY A 77 8.82 0.47 -6.09
N ILE A 78 8.01 1.27 -6.77
CA ILE A 78 7.46 0.92 -8.09
C ILE A 78 8.59 0.72 -9.11
N LEU A 79 9.59 1.60 -9.13
CA LEU A 79 10.73 1.47 -10.04
C LEU A 79 11.57 0.23 -9.75
N CYS A 80 11.78 -0.14 -8.48
CA CYS A 80 12.49 -1.39 -8.15
C CYS A 80 11.76 -2.64 -8.65
N GLY A 81 10.43 -2.60 -8.76
CA GLY A 81 9.61 -3.66 -9.37
C GLY A 81 9.56 -3.61 -10.91
N ASP A 82 10.02 -2.52 -11.53
CA ASP A 82 9.99 -2.37 -13.00
C ASP A 82 11.15 -3.13 -13.64
N PRO A 83 10.87 -4.07 -14.56
CA PRO A 83 11.92 -4.84 -15.27
C PRO A 83 12.92 -3.97 -16.04
N VAL A 84 12.49 -2.81 -16.52
CA VAL A 84 13.37 -1.88 -17.25
C VAL A 84 14.37 -1.23 -16.32
N PHE A 85 13.91 -0.81 -15.13
CA PHE A 85 14.80 -0.26 -14.10
C PHE A 85 15.73 -1.32 -13.51
N GLN A 86 15.24 -2.56 -13.30
CA GLN A 86 16.06 -3.69 -12.86
C GLN A 86 17.19 -3.99 -13.85
N LYS A 87 16.88 -3.96 -15.16
CA LYS A 87 17.90 -4.11 -16.21
C LYS A 87 18.94 -3.00 -16.17
N PHE A 88 18.51 -1.76 -16.01
CA PHE A 88 19.43 -0.63 -15.85
C PHE A 88 20.35 -0.83 -14.63
N MET A 89 19.80 -1.19 -13.47
CA MET A 89 20.56 -1.39 -12.25
C MET A 89 21.59 -2.53 -12.37
N LEU A 90 21.25 -3.58 -13.11
CA LEU A 90 22.15 -4.68 -13.41
C LEU A 90 23.29 -4.22 -14.33
N GLU A 91 22.98 -3.52 -15.44
CA GLU A 91 23.96 -3.00 -16.39
C GLU A 91 24.87 -1.90 -15.76
N ASP A 92 24.32 -1.11 -14.83
CA ASP A 92 25.09 -0.08 -14.07
C ASP A 92 25.93 -0.71 -12.93
N GLY A 93 25.89 -2.03 -12.77
CA GLY A 93 26.67 -2.78 -11.78
C GLY A 93 26.21 -2.56 -10.33
N ARG A 94 24.97 -2.14 -10.10
CA ARG A 94 24.41 -1.83 -8.78
C ARG A 94 23.47 -2.88 -8.24
N ALA A 95 23.04 -3.80 -9.07
CA ALA A 95 22.30 -4.99 -8.69
C ALA A 95 23.04 -6.23 -9.21
N ARG A 96 22.93 -7.34 -8.50
CA ARG A 96 23.57 -8.61 -8.89
C ARG A 96 22.68 -9.42 -9.83
N SER A 97 21.38 -9.20 -9.75
CA SER A 97 20.36 -9.84 -10.56
C SER A 97 19.23 -8.84 -10.87
N ALA A 98 18.48 -9.15 -11.93
CA ALA A 98 17.32 -8.35 -12.31
C ALA A 98 16.08 -8.77 -11.52
N ASP A 99 16.06 -8.47 -10.24
CA ASP A 99 14.94 -8.69 -9.35
C ASP A 99 14.71 -7.49 -8.41
N GLU A 100 13.54 -7.42 -7.81
CA GLU A 100 13.11 -6.29 -7.00
C GLU A 100 13.98 -6.11 -5.74
N GLU A 101 14.36 -7.20 -5.08
CA GLU A 101 15.09 -7.15 -3.82
C GLU A 101 16.53 -6.67 -4.02
N GLU A 102 17.24 -7.20 -5.01
CA GLU A 102 18.59 -6.78 -5.37
C GLU A 102 18.60 -5.33 -5.89
N CYS A 103 17.60 -4.96 -6.65
CA CYS A 103 17.42 -3.59 -7.11
C CYS A 103 17.21 -2.62 -5.93
N ALA A 104 16.34 -2.98 -4.98
CA ALA A 104 16.10 -2.20 -3.77
C ALA A 104 17.35 -2.12 -2.88
N ALA A 105 18.14 -3.19 -2.78
CA ALA A 105 19.40 -3.20 -2.07
C ALA A 105 20.42 -2.26 -2.74
N GLY A 106 20.53 -2.29 -4.07
CA GLY A 106 21.37 -1.40 -4.85
C GLY A 106 21.01 0.07 -4.67
N VAL A 107 19.72 0.40 -4.66
CA VAL A 107 19.24 1.77 -4.38
C VAL A 107 19.64 2.22 -2.97
N ARG A 108 19.43 1.38 -1.95
CA ARG A 108 19.80 1.70 -0.57
C ARG A 108 21.30 1.92 -0.43
N ALA A 109 22.10 1.05 -1.01
CA ALA A 109 23.57 1.17 -1.00
C ALA A 109 24.03 2.45 -1.70
N PHE A 110 23.48 2.79 -2.84
CA PHE A 110 23.82 4.01 -3.58
C PHE A 110 23.43 5.29 -2.83
N CYS A 111 22.24 5.29 -2.22
CA CYS A 111 21.78 6.42 -1.41
C CYS A 111 22.44 6.50 -0.03
N GLY A 112 23.10 5.44 0.42
CA GLY A 112 23.77 5.37 1.72
C GLY A 112 22.77 5.29 2.89
N VAL A 113 21.66 4.58 2.71
CA VAL A 113 20.59 4.42 3.69
C VAL A 113 20.30 2.96 3.99
N LYS A 114 19.74 2.68 5.16
CA LYS A 114 19.30 1.32 5.54
C LYS A 114 17.89 1.02 5.03
N SER A 115 17.05 2.06 4.94
CA SER A 115 15.68 1.97 4.45
C SER A 115 15.38 3.04 3.41
N ARG A 116 14.53 2.72 2.43
CA ARG A 116 14.04 3.69 1.44
C ARG A 116 13.28 4.86 2.08
N THR A 117 12.70 4.65 3.27
CA THR A 117 12.00 5.69 4.03
C THR A 117 12.91 6.81 4.54
N GLU A 118 14.23 6.58 4.55
CA GLU A 118 15.22 7.59 4.92
C GLU A 118 15.57 8.54 3.75
N ILE A 119 15.10 8.24 2.53
CA ILE A 119 15.26 9.11 1.36
C ILE A 119 14.17 10.18 1.42
N VAL A 120 14.44 11.24 2.14
CA VAL A 120 13.51 12.36 2.36
C VAL A 120 13.98 13.62 1.67
N TRP A 121 13.06 14.51 1.35
CA TRP A 121 13.36 15.79 0.71
C TRP A 121 14.40 16.60 1.52
N GLY A 122 15.37 17.17 0.81
CA GLY A 122 16.46 17.96 1.43
C GLY A 122 17.56 17.13 2.07
N SER A 123 17.51 15.79 2.01
CA SER A 123 18.56 14.92 2.52
C SER A 123 19.65 14.64 1.47
N PRO A 124 20.90 14.35 1.90
CA PRO A 124 21.93 13.86 0.98
C PRO A 124 21.55 12.58 0.24
N ALA A 125 20.72 11.74 0.85
CA ALA A 125 20.18 10.53 0.24
C ALA A 125 19.27 10.85 -0.95
N LYS A 126 18.45 11.92 -0.85
CA LYS A 126 17.60 12.40 -1.94
C LYS A 126 18.45 12.91 -3.12
N GLU A 127 19.52 13.65 -2.86
CA GLU A 127 20.42 14.12 -3.92
C GLU A 127 21.09 12.96 -4.66
N ARG A 128 21.47 11.91 -3.93
CA ARG A 128 22.01 10.69 -4.54
C ARG A 128 20.95 9.97 -5.37
N TRP A 129 19.74 9.87 -4.84
CA TRP A 129 18.61 9.32 -5.61
C TRP A 129 18.39 10.10 -6.91
N ASP A 130 18.39 11.42 -6.89
CA ASP A 130 18.20 12.25 -8.08
C ASP A 130 19.28 12.00 -9.15
N ARG A 131 20.53 11.77 -8.71
CA ARG A 131 21.61 11.38 -9.63
C ARG A 131 21.35 10.02 -10.26
N LEU A 132 20.84 9.05 -9.49
CA LEU A 132 20.52 7.72 -9.98
C LEU A 132 19.33 7.76 -10.97
N ASP A 133 18.27 8.48 -10.62
CA ASP A 133 17.09 8.70 -11.48
C ASP A 133 17.48 9.44 -12.77
N GLY A 134 18.39 10.41 -12.68
CA GLY A 134 18.95 11.10 -13.85
C GLY A 134 19.75 10.18 -14.78
N ARG A 135 20.57 9.30 -14.21
CA ARG A 135 21.31 8.28 -14.98
C ARG A 135 20.37 7.28 -15.65
N PHE A 136 19.34 6.84 -14.94
CA PHE A 136 18.30 5.96 -15.52
C PHE A 136 17.58 6.62 -16.70
N LYS A 137 17.19 7.89 -16.55
CA LYS A 137 16.56 8.65 -17.65
C LYS A 137 17.50 8.81 -18.85
N ALA A 138 18.76 9.08 -18.63
CA ALA A 138 19.77 9.14 -19.70
C ALA A 138 19.93 7.79 -20.38
N TRP A 139 20.03 6.70 -19.63
CA TRP A 139 20.11 5.33 -20.14
C TRP A 139 18.88 4.92 -20.99
N LEU A 140 17.69 5.43 -20.65
CA LEU A 140 16.46 5.20 -21.44
C LEU A 140 16.51 5.87 -22.82
N ILE A 141 17.21 7.02 -22.93
CA ILE A 141 17.28 7.81 -24.15
C ILE A 141 18.46 7.38 -25.02
N GLU A 142 19.50 6.76 -24.42
CA GLU A 142 20.64 6.26 -25.20
C GLU A 142 20.18 5.26 -26.26
N PRO A 143 20.49 5.51 -27.54
CA PRO A 143 20.23 4.53 -28.58
C PRO A 143 21.00 3.25 -28.23
N LYS A 144 20.29 2.17 -27.92
CA LYS A 144 20.90 0.87 -27.71
C LYS A 144 21.47 0.40 -29.04
N VAL A 145 22.70 0.84 -29.34
CA VAL A 145 23.42 0.40 -30.52
C VAL A 145 23.68 -1.09 -30.38
N GLY A 146 22.93 -1.87 -31.16
CA GLY A 146 23.34 -3.20 -31.56
C GLY A 146 23.23 -4.30 -30.52
N ALA A 147 21.98 -4.66 -30.08
CA ALA A 147 21.72 -6.07 -29.82
C ALA A 147 21.58 -6.77 -31.21
N LYS A 148 22.67 -7.29 -31.70
CA LYS A 148 22.61 -8.31 -32.76
C LYS A 148 22.42 -9.66 -32.12
#